data_cb3330f6b963cb92d1ee07d9b3182df7
#
_entry.id   cb3330f6b963cb92d1ee07d9b3182df7
#
_cell.length_a   1.000
_cell.length_b   1.000
_cell.length_c   1.000
_cell.angle_alpha   90.00
_cell.angle_beta   90.00
_cell.angle_gamma   90.00
#
_symmetry.space_group_name_H-M   'P 1'
#
loop_
_entity.id
_entity.type
_entity.pdbx_description
1 polymer ?
#
loop_
_entity_poly.entity_id
_entity_poly.type
_entity_poly.pdbx_seq_one_letter_code
_entity_poly.pdbx_strand_id
1 'polypeptide(L)'
;MSVSVIIIAIVVFVVFIFLTSFIPVGLWIAAIAAGVKVRIFGDLVAMRLRRVPPKGIIEPQINATKAGLNLTLDNLEAHYLAGGNVGSVVMALIAADKANIDLEFSQAAAIDLAGRDVLNAVQVSVTPEIIDIPAKGENSKGITAVARDGIQLIVKVRVTVRADIDRLVGGATEETIRARVGEGIITTIGSAASHKQVLENPVQITETVLQKGLASGTAFEILSIDIADISIGENIGAKLQTDQAQAELKIARAKAEERRARAEAEEEENKVLVEEMTVKLVEADAEVPLAVADSLGSGRMSVMEYYNFRNIVADTEMRQSIASPGGDGRDTTRSSHSVGLS
;
A
#
# COMPACT_ATOMS: atom_id res chain seq x y z
N MET A 1 -13.53 -7.77 -86.40
CA MET A 1 -14.20 -7.50 -85.10
C MET A 1 -14.22 -5.98 -84.92
N SER A 2 -15.39 -5.36 -84.79
CA SER A 2 -15.51 -3.92 -84.68
C SER A 2 -14.91 -3.44 -83.37
N VAL A 3 -14.22 -2.32 -83.36
CA VAL A 3 -13.56 -1.70 -82.18
C VAL A 3 -14.52 -1.62 -81.01
N SER A 4 -15.80 -1.44 -81.24
CA SER A 4 -16.86 -1.43 -80.21
C SER A 4 -17.01 -2.77 -79.45
N VAL A 5 -16.80 -3.90 -80.11
CA VAL A 5 -16.87 -5.23 -79.44
C VAL A 5 -15.69 -5.41 -78.51
N ILE A 6 -14.50 -4.94 -78.86
CA ILE A 6 -13.31 -5.01 -78.03
C ILE A 6 -13.47 -4.11 -76.81
N ILE A 7 -14.00 -2.89 -76.95
CA ILE A 7 -14.27 -1.98 -75.84
C ILE A 7 -15.31 -2.59 -74.87
N ILE A 8 -16.39 -3.18 -75.40
CA ILE A 8 -17.40 -3.84 -74.55
C ILE A 8 -16.78 -5.02 -73.78
N ALA A 9 -15.95 -5.82 -74.43
CA ALA A 9 -15.26 -6.95 -73.77
C ALA A 9 -14.32 -6.51 -72.66
N ILE A 10 -13.57 -5.40 -72.87
CA ILE A 10 -12.70 -4.82 -71.86
C ILE A 10 -13.51 -4.27 -70.63
N VAL A 11 -14.62 -3.56 -70.89
CA VAL A 11 -15.50 -3.04 -69.83
C VAL A 11 -16.12 -4.19 -69.03
N VAL A 12 -16.61 -5.23 -69.69
CA VAL A 12 -17.16 -6.43 -69.01
C VAL A 12 -16.08 -7.13 -68.20
N PHE A 13 -14.86 -7.23 -68.68
CA PHE A 13 -13.73 -7.84 -67.98
C PHE A 13 -13.30 -7.01 -66.75
N VAL A 14 -13.26 -5.68 -66.86
CA VAL A 14 -12.95 -4.79 -65.75
C VAL A 14 -14.06 -4.86 -64.70
N VAL A 15 -15.31 -4.84 -65.07
CA VAL A 15 -16.47 -5.02 -64.22
C VAL A 15 -16.41 -6.39 -63.52
N PHE A 16 -16.05 -7.45 -64.24
CA PHE A 16 -15.91 -8.79 -63.69
C PHE A 16 -14.77 -8.85 -62.64
N ILE A 17 -13.60 -8.26 -62.90
CA ILE A 17 -12.48 -8.18 -61.94
C ILE A 17 -12.91 -7.37 -60.73
N PHE A 18 -13.59 -6.25 -60.92
CA PHE A 18 -14.09 -5.42 -59.84
C PHE A 18 -15.10 -6.16 -58.96
N LEU A 19 -16.04 -6.87 -59.55
CA LEU A 19 -17.02 -7.71 -58.84
C LEU A 19 -16.35 -8.84 -58.06
N THR A 20 -15.39 -9.56 -58.65
CA THR A 20 -14.67 -10.65 -57.97
C THR A 20 -13.73 -10.17 -56.87
N SER A 21 -13.17 -8.97 -57.03
CA SER A 21 -12.36 -8.32 -55.97
C SER A 21 -13.22 -7.78 -54.82
N PHE A 22 -14.43 -7.33 -55.14
CA PHE A 22 -15.36 -6.78 -54.15
C PHE A 22 -16.14 -7.87 -53.40
N ILE A 23 -16.46 -9.00 -54.05
CA ILE A 23 -17.21 -10.11 -53.47
C ILE A 23 -16.25 -11.27 -53.17
N PRO A 24 -16.07 -11.71 -51.92
CA PRO A 24 -15.23 -12.84 -51.56
C PRO A 24 -15.94 -14.16 -51.94
N VAL A 25 -15.93 -14.50 -53.22
CA VAL A 25 -16.63 -15.70 -53.80
C VAL A 25 -16.14 -17.00 -53.11
N GLY A 26 -14.85 -17.11 -52.81
CA GLY A 26 -14.31 -18.29 -52.12
C GLY A 26 -14.94 -18.50 -50.72
N LEU A 27 -15.17 -17.42 -50.00
CA LEU A 27 -15.81 -17.45 -48.65
C LEU A 27 -17.30 -17.87 -48.77
N TRP A 28 -17.99 -17.40 -49.84
CA TRP A 28 -19.37 -17.78 -50.11
C TRP A 28 -19.51 -19.28 -50.42
N ILE A 29 -18.62 -19.83 -51.26
CA ILE A 29 -18.60 -21.27 -51.58
C ILE A 29 -18.35 -22.08 -50.30
N ALA A 30 -17.40 -21.66 -49.47
CA ALA A 30 -17.11 -22.31 -48.20
C ALA A 30 -18.31 -22.29 -47.24
N ALA A 31 -19.04 -21.15 -47.18
CA ALA A 31 -20.24 -21.00 -46.35
C ALA A 31 -21.36 -21.95 -46.80
N ILE A 32 -21.65 -22.02 -48.11
CA ILE A 32 -22.66 -22.94 -48.67
C ILE A 32 -22.27 -24.39 -48.42
N ALA A 33 -21.01 -24.76 -48.68
CA ALA A 33 -20.51 -26.11 -48.42
C ALA A 33 -20.62 -26.53 -46.96
N ALA A 34 -20.58 -25.57 -46.04
CA ALA A 34 -20.78 -25.78 -44.60
C ALA A 34 -22.26 -25.75 -44.17
N GLY A 35 -23.21 -25.54 -45.11
CA GLY A 35 -24.64 -25.47 -44.80
C GLY A 35 -25.15 -24.12 -44.33
N VAL A 36 -24.29 -23.10 -44.35
CA VAL A 36 -24.67 -21.73 -43.96
C VAL A 36 -25.39 -21.02 -45.10
N LYS A 37 -26.60 -20.54 -44.85
CA LYS A 37 -27.41 -19.84 -45.86
C LYS A 37 -26.98 -18.38 -45.95
N VAL A 38 -26.01 -18.07 -46.83
CA VAL A 38 -25.51 -16.70 -47.07
C VAL A 38 -25.88 -16.25 -48.49
N ARG A 39 -26.54 -15.11 -48.62
CA ARG A 39 -26.89 -14.48 -49.90
C ARG A 39 -25.79 -13.51 -50.31
N ILE A 40 -25.35 -13.62 -51.59
CA ILE A 40 -24.25 -12.79 -52.10
C ILE A 40 -24.59 -11.29 -51.97
N PHE A 41 -25.72 -10.90 -52.60
CA PHE A 41 -26.09 -9.49 -52.67
C PHE A 41 -26.76 -8.96 -51.39
N GLY A 42 -27.49 -9.81 -50.64
CA GLY A 42 -28.14 -9.40 -49.39
C GLY A 42 -27.19 -9.29 -48.23
N ASP A 43 -26.32 -10.28 -48.04
CA ASP A 43 -25.53 -10.41 -46.81
C ASP A 43 -24.07 -9.96 -47.02
N LEU A 44 -23.33 -10.53 -47.98
CA LEU A 44 -21.91 -10.23 -48.21
C LEU A 44 -21.66 -8.79 -48.66
N VAL A 45 -22.46 -8.31 -49.64
CA VAL A 45 -22.32 -6.93 -50.13
C VAL A 45 -22.78 -5.93 -49.08
N ALA A 46 -23.86 -6.23 -48.35
CA ALA A 46 -24.37 -5.39 -47.31
C ALA A 46 -23.34 -5.23 -46.14
N MET A 47 -22.71 -6.33 -45.69
CA MET A 47 -21.62 -6.28 -44.71
C MET A 47 -20.47 -5.38 -45.13
N ARG A 48 -20.06 -5.52 -46.43
CA ARG A 48 -18.98 -4.71 -46.98
C ARG A 48 -19.32 -3.22 -47.04
N LEU A 49 -20.56 -2.89 -47.37
CA LEU A 49 -21.07 -1.51 -47.35
C LEU A 49 -21.10 -0.92 -45.92
N ARG A 50 -21.42 -1.74 -44.91
CA ARG A 50 -21.38 -1.35 -43.48
C ARG A 50 -19.96 -1.39 -42.90
N ARG A 51 -18.94 -1.64 -43.73
CA ARG A 51 -17.52 -1.76 -43.31
C ARG A 51 -17.26 -2.94 -42.38
N VAL A 52 -18.09 -3.95 -42.40
CA VAL A 52 -17.90 -5.19 -41.63
C VAL A 52 -17.09 -6.15 -42.51
N PRO A 53 -15.96 -6.71 -42.03
CA PRO A 53 -15.18 -7.68 -42.78
C PRO A 53 -15.94 -9.00 -42.85
N PRO A 54 -16.39 -9.45 -44.07
CA PRO A 54 -17.19 -10.66 -44.19
C PRO A 54 -16.51 -11.92 -43.64
N LYS A 55 -15.18 -11.97 -43.75
CA LYS A 55 -14.36 -13.06 -43.20
C LYS A 55 -14.50 -13.21 -41.70
N GLY A 56 -14.49 -12.08 -40.97
CA GLY A 56 -14.57 -12.05 -39.48
C GLY A 56 -15.92 -12.52 -38.92
N ILE A 57 -16.97 -12.64 -39.79
CA ILE A 57 -18.31 -13.10 -39.37
C ILE A 57 -18.61 -14.47 -39.94
N ILE A 58 -18.32 -14.70 -41.23
CA ILE A 58 -18.69 -15.94 -41.90
C ILE A 58 -17.83 -17.14 -41.46
N GLU A 59 -16.52 -16.96 -41.20
CA GLU A 59 -15.68 -18.05 -40.69
C GLU A 59 -16.15 -18.53 -39.29
N PRO A 60 -16.40 -17.67 -38.32
CA PRO A 60 -17.03 -18.08 -37.04
C PRO A 60 -18.40 -18.73 -37.23
N GLN A 61 -19.25 -18.20 -38.14
CA GLN A 61 -20.54 -18.81 -38.45
C GLN A 61 -20.42 -20.24 -39.04
N ILE A 62 -19.46 -20.45 -39.91
CA ILE A 62 -19.14 -21.79 -40.45
C ILE A 62 -18.73 -22.74 -39.34
N ASN A 63 -17.89 -22.27 -38.42
CA ASN A 63 -17.43 -23.07 -37.27
C ASN A 63 -18.59 -23.41 -36.32
N ALA A 64 -19.47 -22.44 -36.03
CA ALA A 64 -20.66 -22.67 -35.22
C ALA A 64 -21.60 -23.72 -35.86
N THR A 65 -21.89 -23.59 -37.18
CA THR A 65 -22.76 -24.53 -37.91
C THR A 65 -22.16 -25.93 -37.93
N LYS A 66 -20.85 -26.07 -38.14
CA LYS A 66 -20.16 -27.36 -38.07
C LYS A 66 -20.18 -27.99 -36.66
N ALA A 67 -20.20 -27.17 -35.63
CA ALA A 67 -20.34 -27.61 -34.25
C ALA A 67 -21.80 -27.97 -33.88
N GLY A 68 -22.78 -27.65 -34.74
CA GLY A 68 -24.20 -27.92 -34.49
C GLY A 68 -24.96 -26.75 -33.88
N LEU A 69 -24.31 -25.60 -33.69
CA LEU A 69 -24.95 -24.43 -33.09
C LEU A 69 -25.76 -23.63 -34.12
N ASN A 70 -26.96 -23.24 -33.76
CA ASN A 70 -27.84 -22.41 -34.57
C ASN A 70 -27.68 -20.92 -34.25
N LEU A 71 -26.65 -20.29 -34.82
CA LEU A 71 -26.46 -18.85 -34.70
C LEU A 71 -26.96 -18.12 -35.95
N THR A 72 -27.57 -16.96 -35.76
CA THR A 72 -28.00 -16.13 -36.89
C THR A 72 -26.88 -15.17 -37.30
N LEU A 73 -26.76 -14.93 -38.63
CA LEU A 73 -25.77 -14.02 -39.15
C LEU A 73 -25.96 -12.59 -38.63
N ASP A 74 -27.23 -12.19 -38.46
CA ASP A 74 -27.61 -10.85 -37.97
C ASP A 74 -27.13 -10.63 -36.53
N ASN A 75 -27.18 -11.64 -35.66
CA ASN A 75 -26.68 -11.56 -34.30
C ASN A 75 -25.16 -11.36 -34.24
N LEU A 76 -24.42 -12.08 -35.09
CA LEU A 76 -22.97 -11.97 -35.18
C LEU A 76 -22.56 -10.61 -35.77
N GLU A 77 -23.28 -10.11 -36.78
CA GLU A 77 -23.04 -8.78 -37.34
C GLU A 77 -23.33 -7.67 -36.32
N ALA A 78 -24.44 -7.77 -35.63
CA ALA A 78 -24.81 -6.81 -34.56
C ALA A 78 -23.75 -6.77 -33.46
N HIS A 79 -23.25 -7.93 -33.01
CA HIS A 79 -22.20 -8.03 -32.00
C HIS A 79 -20.88 -7.39 -32.47
N TYR A 80 -20.50 -7.65 -33.75
CA TYR A 80 -19.33 -7.01 -34.35
C TYR A 80 -19.45 -5.48 -34.39
N LEU A 81 -20.62 -4.98 -34.83
CA LEU A 81 -20.90 -3.56 -34.93
C LEU A 81 -20.92 -2.88 -33.53
N ALA A 82 -21.28 -3.61 -32.48
CA ALA A 82 -21.18 -3.16 -31.09
C ALA A 82 -19.73 -3.13 -30.57
N GLY A 83 -18.75 -3.60 -31.37
CA GLY A 83 -17.33 -3.61 -30.97
C GLY A 83 -16.85 -4.90 -30.32
N GLY A 84 -17.69 -5.96 -30.33
CA GLY A 84 -17.35 -7.24 -29.75
C GLY A 84 -16.49 -8.13 -30.66
N ASN A 85 -15.88 -9.17 -30.08
CA ASN A 85 -15.05 -10.15 -30.73
C ASN A 85 -15.87 -11.40 -31.08
N VAL A 86 -16.44 -11.41 -32.30
CA VAL A 86 -17.27 -12.52 -32.80
C VAL A 86 -16.54 -13.87 -32.78
N GLY A 87 -15.25 -13.88 -33.11
CA GLY A 87 -14.45 -15.11 -33.12
C GLY A 87 -14.34 -15.75 -31.73
N SER A 88 -14.02 -14.94 -30.71
CA SER A 88 -13.90 -15.38 -29.31
C SER A 88 -15.25 -15.90 -28.77
N VAL A 89 -16.33 -15.15 -29.02
CA VAL A 89 -17.67 -15.51 -28.54
C VAL A 89 -18.14 -16.84 -29.19
N VAL A 90 -17.95 -17.01 -30.48
CA VAL A 90 -18.35 -18.26 -31.17
C VAL A 90 -17.52 -19.45 -30.69
N MET A 91 -16.21 -19.28 -30.49
CA MET A 91 -15.36 -20.34 -29.93
C MET A 91 -15.74 -20.70 -28.50
N ALA A 92 -16.10 -19.69 -27.69
CA ALA A 92 -16.61 -19.89 -26.35
C ALA A 92 -17.93 -20.70 -26.33
N LEU A 93 -18.87 -20.35 -27.21
CA LEU A 93 -20.13 -21.08 -27.34
C LEU A 93 -19.92 -22.53 -27.76
N ILE A 94 -19.00 -22.78 -28.73
CA ILE A 94 -18.65 -24.15 -29.16
C ILE A 94 -18.02 -24.94 -27.99
N ALA A 95 -17.16 -24.30 -27.20
CA ALA A 95 -16.54 -24.91 -26.03
C ALA A 95 -17.57 -25.21 -24.94
N ALA A 96 -18.49 -24.29 -24.67
CA ALA A 96 -19.58 -24.44 -23.72
C ALA A 96 -20.53 -25.58 -24.08
N ASP A 97 -20.94 -25.66 -25.36
CA ASP A 97 -21.81 -26.76 -25.88
C ASP A 97 -21.13 -28.12 -25.68
N LYS A 98 -19.84 -28.25 -26.02
CA LYS A 98 -19.08 -29.49 -25.84
C LYS A 98 -18.88 -29.87 -24.37
N ALA A 99 -18.87 -28.89 -23.48
CA ALA A 99 -18.76 -29.09 -22.02
C ALA A 99 -20.14 -29.30 -21.35
N ASN A 100 -21.24 -29.28 -22.07
CA ASN A 100 -22.62 -29.27 -21.59
C ASN A 100 -22.90 -28.12 -20.62
N ILE A 101 -22.33 -26.95 -20.90
CA ILE A 101 -22.61 -25.72 -20.17
C ILE A 101 -23.66 -24.94 -20.95
N ASP A 102 -24.73 -24.57 -20.27
CA ASP A 102 -25.80 -23.76 -20.85
C ASP A 102 -25.35 -22.30 -20.94
N LEU A 103 -24.91 -21.89 -22.15
CA LEU A 103 -24.44 -20.54 -22.43
C LEU A 103 -25.16 -20.03 -23.68
N GLU A 104 -26.07 -19.10 -23.50
CA GLU A 104 -26.73 -18.42 -24.61
C GLU A 104 -25.83 -17.40 -25.31
N PHE A 105 -26.07 -17.17 -26.60
CA PHE A 105 -25.36 -16.15 -27.38
C PHE A 105 -25.48 -14.75 -26.75
N SER A 106 -26.67 -14.40 -26.27
CA SER A 106 -26.97 -13.12 -25.65
C SER A 106 -26.09 -12.88 -24.43
N GLN A 107 -25.90 -13.91 -23.60
CA GLN A 107 -25.06 -13.87 -22.37
C GLN A 107 -23.57 -13.81 -22.74
N ALA A 108 -23.12 -14.64 -23.71
CA ALA A 108 -21.75 -14.60 -24.18
C ALA A 108 -21.38 -13.24 -24.79
N ALA A 109 -22.29 -12.66 -25.60
CA ALA A 109 -22.12 -11.34 -26.18
C ALA A 109 -22.06 -10.23 -25.11
N ALA A 110 -22.89 -10.32 -24.06
CA ALA A 110 -22.86 -9.36 -22.96
C ALA A 110 -21.56 -9.43 -22.16
N ILE A 111 -21.00 -10.63 -21.93
CA ILE A 111 -19.71 -10.83 -21.25
C ILE A 111 -18.57 -10.22 -22.07
N ASP A 112 -18.52 -10.45 -23.38
CA ASP A 112 -17.49 -9.92 -24.29
C ASP A 112 -17.56 -8.38 -24.38
N LEU A 113 -18.76 -7.82 -24.53
CA LEU A 113 -18.97 -6.37 -24.55
C LEU A 113 -18.67 -5.70 -23.20
N ALA A 114 -18.74 -6.44 -22.09
CA ALA A 114 -18.26 -5.99 -20.79
C ALA A 114 -16.72 -6.00 -20.66
N GLY A 115 -16.00 -6.39 -21.74
CA GLY A 115 -14.54 -6.41 -21.77
C GLY A 115 -13.90 -7.64 -21.12
N ARG A 116 -14.66 -8.73 -20.94
CA ARG A 116 -14.16 -9.98 -20.37
C ARG A 116 -13.93 -11.03 -21.45
N ASP A 117 -12.92 -11.85 -21.27
CA ASP A 117 -12.65 -12.97 -22.18
C ASP A 117 -13.60 -14.14 -21.88
N VAL A 118 -14.63 -14.27 -22.74
CA VAL A 118 -15.64 -15.33 -22.63
C VAL A 118 -15.02 -16.71 -22.82
N LEU A 119 -14.06 -16.85 -23.74
CA LEU A 119 -13.44 -18.14 -24.04
C LEU A 119 -12.62 -18.63 -22.84
N ASN A 120 -11.82 -17.75 -22.25
CA ASN A 120 -11.09 -18.06 -21.02
C ASN A 120 -12.03 -18.42 -19.87
N ALA A 121 -13.12 -17.68 -19.71
CA ALA A 121 -14.10 -17.94 -18.65
C ALA A 121 -14.74 -19.34 -18.79
N VAL A 122 -15.10 -19.76 -19.99
CA VAL A 122 -15.61 -21.12 -20.24
C VAL A 122 -14.54 -22.18 -19.96
N GLN A 123 -13.28 -21.93 -20.35
CA GLN A 123 -12.18 -22.85 -20.06
C GLN A 123 -11.94 -23.00 -18.54
N VAL A 124 -11.93 -21.91 -17.80
CA VAL A 124 -11.76 -21.93 -16.31
C VAL A 124 -12.98 -22.52 -15.61
N SER A 125 -14.16 -22.45 -16.21
CA SER A 125 -15.35 -23.13 -15.70
C SER A 125 -15.25 -24.67 -15.81
N VAL A 126 -14.61 -25.17 -16.88
CA VAL A 126 -14.38 -26.61 -17.10
C VAL A 126 -13.15 -27.10 -16.37
N THR A 127 -12.06 -26.33 -16.45
CA THR A 127 -10.77 -26.68 -15.84
C THR A 127 -10.42 -25.62 -14.80
N PRO A 128 -10.59 -25.93 -13.51
CA PRO A 128 -10.28 -24.98 -12.45
C PRO A 128 -8.86 -24.45 -12.54
N GLU A 129 -8.69 -23.16 -12.24
CA GLU A 129 -7.41 -22.47 -12.26
C GLU A 129 -6.89 -22.26 -10.85
N ILE A 130 -5.56 -22.24 -10.73
CA ILE A 130 -4.88 -22.00 -9.44
C ILE A 130 -4.35 -20.56 -9.42
N ILE A 131 -4.83 -19.80 -8.45
CA ILE A 131 -4.39 -18.44 -8.17
C ILE A 131 -3.39 -18.47 -7.03
N ASP A 132 -2.16 -18.02 -7.27
CA ASP A 132 -1.15 -17.85 -6.22
C ASP A 132 -1.37 -16.52 -5.47
N ILE A 133 -1.28 -16.57 -4.15
CA ILE A 133 -1.39 -15.40 -3.28
C ILE A 133 -0.16 -15.34 -2.35
N PRO A 134 0.68 -14.29 -2.46
CA PRO A 134 0.63 -13.17 -3.41
C PRO A 134 0.95 -13.59 -4.85
N ALA A 135 0.61 -12.72 -5.82
CA ALA A 135 0.87 -12.97 -7.23
C ALA A 135 2.37 -13.15 -7.50
N LYS A 136 2.72 -13.98 -8.47
CA LYS A 136 4.10 -14.18 -8.92
C LYS A 136 4.68 -12.85 -9.41
N GLY A 137 5.68 -12.32 -8.69
CA GLY A 137 6.32 -11.03 -9.00
C GLY A 137 6.00 -9.90 -8.04
N GLU A 138 4.87 -9.95 -7.35
CA GLU A 138 4.46 -9.01 -6.33
C GLU A 138 4.85 -9.55 -4.95
N ASN A 139 5.93 -9.08 -4.35
CA ASN A 139 6.45 -9.55 -3.06
C ASN A 139 6.63 -11.08 -2.96
N SER A 140 7.73 -11.59 -3.48
CA SER A 140 8.11 -13.02 -3.39
C SER A 140 8.14 -13.60 -1.95
N LYS A 141 7.99 -12.75 -0.93
CA LYS A 141 8.07 -13.14 0.48
C LYS A 141 6.79 -13.77 1.04
N GLY A 142 5.62 -13.53 0.46
CA GLY A 142 4.36 -14.05 0.99
C GLY A 142 3.51 -12.97 1.70
N ILE A 143 2.27 -13.35 2.11
CA ILE A 143 1.39 -12.53 2.94
C ILE A 143 1.96 -12.50 4.35
N THR A 144 2.15 -11.30 4.88
CA THR A 144 2.68 -11.10 6.22
C THR A 144 1.56 -10.79 7.20
N ALA A 145 1.44 -11.58 8.27
CA ALA A 145 0.50 -11.36 9.36
C ALA A 145 1.18 -11.56 10.71
N VAL A 146 0.69 -10.88 11.74
CA VAL A 146 1.25 -10.96 13.11
C VAL A 146 0.21 -11.61 14.01
N ALA A 147 0.58 -12.68 14.68
CA ALA A 147 -0.26 -13.32 15.69
C ALA A 147 -0.26 -12.51 17.01
N ARG A 148 -1.19 -12.83 17.93
CA ARG A 148 -1.32 -12.08 19.20
C ARG A 148 -0.08 -12.14 20.09
N ASP A 149 0.75 -13.15 19.93
CA ASP A 149 2.03 -13.29 20.64
C ASP A 149 3.14 -12.37 20.09
N GLY A 150 2.83 -11.55 19.07
CA GLY A 150 3.75 -10.60 18.47
C GLY A 150 4.72 -11.20 17.45
N ILE A 151 4.56 -12.48 17.11
CA ILE A 151 5.39 -13.14 16.09
C ILE A 151 4.76 -13.00 14.72
N GLN A 152 5.57 -12.58 13.76
CA GLN A 152 5.20 -12.43 12.37
C GLN A 152 5.22 -13.80 11.69
N LEU A 153 4.17 -14.10 10.93
CA LEU A 153 4.07 -15.23 10.05
C LEU A 153 4.02 -14.76 8.61
N ILE A 154 4.71 -15.45 7.74
CA ILE A 154 4.73 -15.21 6.30
C ILE A 154 4.11 -16.43 5.63
N VAL A 155 2.98 -16.24 4.96
CA VAL A 155 2.16 -17.32 4.41
C VAL A 155 2.06 -17.17 2.90
N LYS A 156 2.23 -18.27 2.17
CA LYS A 156 1.93 -18.40 0.75
C LYS A 156 0.76 -19.33 0.56
N VAL A 157 -0.20 -18.91 -0.22
CA VAL A 157 -1.45 -19.61 -0.41
C VAL A 157 -1.73 -19.83 -1.88
N ARG A 158 -2.34 -20.96 -2.21
CA ARG A 158 -2.90 -21.28 -3.52
C ARG A 158 -4.40 -21.44 -3.38
N VAL A 159 -5.11 -20.73 -4.23
CA VAL A 159 -6.58 -20.82 -4.26
C VAL A 159 -6.98 -21.43 -5.57
N THR A 160 -7.68 -22.55 -5.52
CA THR A 160 -8.27 -23.17 -6.70
C THR A 160 -9.65 -22.57 -6.92
N VAL A 161 -9.86 -21.97 -8.09
CA VAL A 161 -11.10 -21.29 -8.44
C VAL A 161 -11.70 -21.87 -9.71
N ARG A 162 -13.03 -21.80 -9.80
CA ARG A 162 -13.79 -22.10 -10.99
C ARG A 162 -14.60 -20.87 -11.40
N ALA A 163 -14.64 -20.53 -12.68
CA ALA A 163 -15.46 -19.44 -13.17
C ALA A 163 -16.94 -19.79 -13.09
N ASP A 164 -17.74 -18.88 -12.54
CA ASP A 164 -19.20 -18.93 -12.55
C ASP A 164 -19.71 -18.04 -13.69
N ILE A 165 -20.15 -18.66 -14.76
CA ILE A 165 -20.53 -17.97 -16.02
C ILE A 165 -21.71 -17.04 -15.78
N ASP A 166 -22.66 -17.40 -14.90
CA ASP A 166 -23.84 -16.60 -14.60
C ASP A 166 -23.49 -15.30 -13.86
N ARG A 167 -22.39 -15.31 -13.14
CA ARG A 167 -21.90 -14.16 -12.36
C ARG A 167 -20.79 -13.37 -13.04
N LEU A 168 -20.39 -13.74 -14.26
CA LEU A 168 -19.35 -13.03 -14.99
C LEU A 168 -19.74 -11.57 -15.27
N VAL A 169 -21.00 -11.29 -15.59
CA VAL A 169 -21.48 -9.93 -15.78
C VAL A 169 -21.73 -9.30 -14.41
N GLY A 170 -20.94 -8.29 -14.05
CA GLY A 170 -21.05 -7.58 -12.77
C GLY A 170 -20.34 -8.22 -11.57
N GLY A 171 -19.80 -9.42 -11.70
CA GLY A 171 -19.00 -10.05 -10.64
C GLY A 171 -17.60 -9.46 -10.54
N ALA A 172 -17.02 -9.50 -9.35
CA ALA A 172 -15.66 -9.01 -9.10
C ALA A 172 -14.59 -9.94 -9.77
N THR A 173 -13.43 -9.36 -10.04
CA THR A 173 -12.31 -10.03 -10.72
C THR A 173 -11.49 -10.93 -9.78
N GLU A 174 -10.54 -11.67 -10.35
CA GLU A 174 -9.54 -12.47 -9.64
C GLU A 174 -8.76 -11.65 -8.59
N GLU A 175 -8.43 -10.40 -8.91
CA GLU A 175 -7.75 -9.49 -7.99
C GLU A 175 -8.54 -9.25 -6.69
N THR A 176 -9.87 -9.17 -6.80
CA THR A 176 -10.74 -9.07 -5.63
C THR A 176 -10.71 -10.33 -4.77
N ILE A 177 -10.61 -11.51 -5.38
CA ILE A 177 -10.45 -12.78 -4.65
C ILE A 177 -9.12 -12.78 -3.90
N ARG A 178 -8.02 -12.40 -4.56
CA ARG A 178 -6.71 -12.28 -3.91
C ARG A 178 -6.77 -11.37 -2.70
N ALA A 179 -7.38 -10.19 -2.85
CA ALA A 179 -7.50 -9.23 -1.75
C ALA A 179 -8.32 -9.79 -0.58
N ARG A 180 -9.50 -10.37 -0.85
CA ARG A 180 -10.39 -10.90 0.17
C ARG A 180 -9.81 -12.11 0.90
N VAL A 181 -9.23 -13.05 0.16
CA VAL A 181 -8.57 -14.22 0.76
C VAL A 181 -7.36 -13.78 1.58
N GLY A 182 -6.55 -12.84 1.06
CA GLY A 182 -5.45 -12.25 1.81
C GLY A 182 -5.89 -11.61 3.12
N GLU A 183 -6.94 -10.79 3.09
CA GLU A 183 -7.56 -10.19 4.28
C GLU A 183 -8.08 -11.25 5.25
N GLY A 184 -8.76 -12.29 4.73
CA GLY A 184 -9.25 -13.39 5.53
C GLY A 184 -8.14 -14.12 6.29
N ILE A 185 -7.01 -14.36 5.63
CA ILE A 185 -5.83 -14.99 6.22
C ILE A 185 -5.20 -14.10 7.28
N ILE A 186 -4.96 -12.82 6.98
CA ILE A 186 -4.39 -11.85 7.92
C ILE A 186 -5.26 -11.76 9.19
N THR A 187 -6.59 -11.67 9.02
CA THR A 187 -7.54 -11.57 10.12
C THR A 187 -7.53 -12.84 10.97
N THR A 188 -7.47 -14.02 10.33
CA THR A 188 -7.48 -15.30 11.03
C THR A 188 -6.20 -15.50 11.83
N ILE A 189 -5.03 -15.21 11.25
CA ILE A 189 -3.74 -15.26 11.94
C ILE A 189 -3.69 -14.23 13.07
N GLY A 190 -4.15 -12.99 12.82
CA GLY A 190 -4.20 -11.94 13.84
C GLY A 190 -5.11 -12.24 15.02
N SER A 191 -6.12 -13.11 14.84
CA SER A 191 -7.00 -13.57 15.91
C SER A 191 -6.45 -14.77 16.68
N ALA A 192 -5.47 -15.51 16.13
CA ALA A 192 -4.86 -16.66 16.78
C ALA A 192 -4.06 -16.24 18.02
N ALA A 193 -4.18 -17.02 19.09
CA ALA A 193 -3.51 -16.72 20.36
C ALA A 193 -1.98 -16.83 20.25
N SER A 194 -1.48 -17.74 19.42
CA SER A 194 -0.04 -18.00 19.23
C SER A 194 0.25 -18.45 17.81
N HIS A 195 1.44 -18.08 17.33
CA HIS A 195 1.98 -18.57 16.05
C HIS A 195 2.05 -20.12 16.01
N LYS A 196 2.28 -20.78 17.15
CA LYS A 196 2.33 -22.26 17.25
C LYS A 196 1.00 -22.90 16.88
N GLN A 197 -0.12 -22.33 17.35
CA GLN A 197 -1.46 -22.82 17.02
C GLN A 197 -1.72 -22.78 15.51
N VAL A 198 -1.25 -21.74 14.84
CA VAL A 198 -1.35 -21.57 13.38
C VAL A 198 -0.52 -22.63 12.64
N LEU A 199 0.68 -22.92 13.13
CA LEU A 199 1.59 -23.90 12.52
C LEU A 199 1.13 -25.34 12.75
N GLU A 200 0.52 -25.63 13.89
CA GLU A 200 -0.02 -26.97 14.23
C GLU A 200 -1.28 -27.30 13.42
N ASN A 201 -2.13 -26.29 13.17
CA ASN A 201 -3.41 -26.50 12.49
C ASN A 201 -3.65 -25.48 11.36
N PRO A 202 -2.89 -25.52 10.26
CA PRO A 202 -3.07 -24.61 9.14
C PRO A 202 -4.44 -24.77 8.44
N VAL A 203 -5.04 -25.95 8.50
CA VAL A 203 -6.36 -26.25 7.93
C VAL A 203 -7.46 -25.38 8.55
N GLN A 204 -7.33 -25.04 9.82
CA GLN A 204 -8.29 -24.18 10.53
C GLN A 204 -8.39 -22.78 9.92
N ILE A 205 -7.28 -22.27 9.35
CA ILE A 205 -7.26 -20.99 8.62
C ILE A 205 -8.10 -21.12 7.35
N THR A 206 -7.88 -22.19 6.59
CA THR A 206 -8.60 -22.48 5.35
C THR A 206 -10.11 -22.58 5.58
N GLU A 207 -10.52 -23.35 6.57
CA GLU A 207 -11.94 -23.50 6.93
C GLU A 207 -12.58 -22.18 7.35
N THR A 208 -11.91 -21.40 8.19
CA THR A 208 -12.41 -20.10 8.65
C THR A 208 -12.56 -19.11 7.50
N VAL A 209 -11.62 -19.14 6.55
CA VAL A 209 -11.64 -18.25 5.37
C VAL A 209 -12.77 -18.67 4.42
N LEU A 210 -12.97 -19.97 4.19
CA LEU A 210 -14.06 -20.49 3.37
C LEU A 210 -15.44 -20.18 3.97
N GLN A 211 -15.61 -20.36 5.29
CA GLN A 211 -16.87 -20.08 6.00
C GLN A 211 -17.29 -18.60 5.93
N LYS A 212 -16.35 -17.68 5.77
CA LYS A 212 -16.64 -16.25 5.60
C LYS A 212 -17.30 -15.90 4.27
N GLY A 213 -17.48 -16.87 3.36
CA GLY A 213 -18.19 -16.66 2.09
C GLY A 213 -17.51 -15.62 1.19
N LEU A 214 -16.18 -15.61 1.12
CA LEU A 214 -15.38 -14.62 0.39
C LEU A 214 -15.63 -14.61 -1.12
N ALA A 215 -16.20 -15.69 -1.67
CA ALA A 215 -16.61 -15.78 -3.08
C ALA A 215 -17.91 -15.01 -3.38
N SER A 216 -18.63 -14.53 -2.37
CA SER A 216 -19.89 -13.81 -2.58
C SER A 216 -19.68 -12.55 -3.42
N GLY A 217 -20.44 -12.42 -4.52
CA GLY A 217 -20.34 -11.28 -5.44
C GLY A 217 -19.09 -11.28 -6.34
N THR A 218 -18.37 -12.41 -6.42
CA THR A 218 -17.27 -12.60 -7.40
C THR A 218 -17.75 -13.41 -8.60
N ALA A 219 -17.04 -13.28 -9.72
CA ALA A 219 -17.25 -14.07 -10.92
C ALA A 219 -16.68 -15.50 -10.82
N PHE A 220 -16.18 -15.87 -9.65
CA PHE A 220 -15.54 -17.15 -9.43
C PHE A 220 -16.06 -17.82 -8.15
N GLU A 221 -16.10 -19.14 -8.17
CA GLU A 221 -16.34 -19.99 -7.03
C GLU A 221 -14.99 -20.51 -6.50
N ILE A 222 -14.77 -20.42 -5.20
CA ILE A 222 -13.56 -20.96 -4.56
C ILE A 222 -13.82 -22.44 -4.24
N LEU A 223 -13.03 -23.33 -4.84
CA LEU A 223 -13.11 -24.77 -4.61
C LEU A 223 -12.25 -25.21 -3.43
N SER A 224 -11.00 -24.75 -3.37
CA SER A 224 -10.09 -25.01 -2.26
C SER A 224 -9.16 -23.83 -2.00
N ILE A 225 -8.68 -23.75 -0.77
CA ILE A 225 -7.62 -22.84 -0.36
C ILE A 225 -6.54 -23.69 0.27
N ASP A 226 -5.37 -23.76 -0.36
CA ASP A 226 -4.26 -24.59 0.08
C ASP A 226 -3.11 -23.72 0.55
N ILE A 227 -2.64 -23.96 1.76
CA ILE A 227 -1.48 -23.26 2.30
C ILE A 227 -0.22 -23.92 1.74
N ALA A 228 0.49 -23.20 0.86
CA ALA A 228 1.67 -23.72 0.19
C ALA A 228 2.92 -23.65 1.06
N ASP A 229 3.05 -22.59 1.89
CA ASP A 229 4.21 -22.39 2.76
C ASP A 229 3.82 -21.49 3.93
N ILE A 230 4.34 -21.80 5.13
CA ILE A 230 4.24 -20.94 6.31
C ILE A 230 5.65 -20.80 6.90
N SER A 231 6.18 -19.58 6.88
CA SER A 231 7.47 -19.25 7.46
C SER A 231 7.32 -18.30 8.65
N ILE A 232 8.19 -18.46 9.66
CA ILE A 232 8.23 -17.56 10.81
C ILE A 232 9.11 -16.36 10.41
N GLY A 233 8.58 -15.18 10.60
CA GLY A 233 9.28 -13.91 10.39
C GLY A 233 9.90 -13.36 11.68
N GLU A 234 9.91 -12.03 11.79
CA GLU A 234 10.47 -11.31 12.94
C GLU A 234 9.53 -11.36 14.16
N ASN A 235 10.12 -11.28 15.34
CA ASN A 235 9.37 -11.05 16.57
C ASN A 235 9.09 -9.54 16.72
N ILE A 236 7.98 -9.08 16.17
CA ILE A 236 7.56 -7.68 16.19
C ILE A 236 7.28 -7.22 17.62
N GLY A 237 6.74 -8.11 18.47
CA GLY A 237 6.46 -7.80 19.87
C GLY A 237 7.72 -7.46 20.65
N ALA A 238 8.77 -8.27 20.52
CA ALA A 238 10.06 -8.01 21.17
C ALA A 238 10.74 -6.73 20.63
N LYS A 239 10.68 -6.50 19.32
CA LYS A 239 11.22 -5.30 18.69
C LYS A 239 10.53 -4.04 19.19
N LEU A 240 9.20 -4.05 19.28
CA LEU A 240 8.43 -2.94 19.80
C LEU A 240 8.76 -2.63 21.27
N GLN A 241 8.91 -3.66 22.12
CA GLN A 241 9.34 -3.49 23.50
C GLN A 241 10.75 -2.88 23.61
N THR A 242 11.68 -3.31 22.75
CA THR A 242 13.03 -2.75 22.68
C THR A 242 13.00 -1.28 22.25
N ASP A 243 12.25 -0.96 21.22
CA ASP A 243 12.10 0.42 20.72
C ASP A 243 11.44 1.32 21.78
N GLN A 244 10.44 0.80 22.50
CA GLN A 244 9.78 1.52 23.58
C GLN A 244 10.75 1.78 24.76
N ALA A 245 11.51 0.78 25.17
CA ALA A 245 12.51 0.95 26.22
C ALA A 245 13.61 1.96 25.81
N GLN A 246 14.04 1.94 24.56
CA GLN A 246 14.99 2.93 24.02
C GLN A 246 14.40 4.35 24.02
N ALA A 247 13.12 4.49 23.65
CA ALA A 247 12.42 5.77 23.67
C ALA A 247 12.30 6.33 25.10
N GLU A 248 11.93 5.47 26.07
CA GLU A 248 11.86 5.84 27.49
C GLU A 248 13.23 6.27 28.03
N LEU A 249 14.30 5.56 27.67
CA LEU A 249 15.67 5.92 28.05
C LEU A 249 16.10 7.26 27.46
N LYS A 250 15.75 7.55 26.20
CA LYS A 250 16.01 8.85 25.58
C LYS A 250 15.25 9.98 26.29
N ILE A 251 13.98 9.76 26.62
CA ILE A 251 13.16 10.73 27.38
C ILE A 251 13.75 10.96 28.78
N ALA A 252 14.15 9.89 29.45
CA ALA A 252 14.77 10.02 30.80
C ALA A 252 16.09 10.80 30.75
N ARG A 253 16.94 10.55 29.74
CA ARG A 253 18.19 11.31 29.54
C ARG A 253 17.90 12.79 29.23
N ALA A 254 16.98 13.08 28.31
CA ALA A 254 16.62 14.46 28.01
C ALA A 254 16.09 15.22 29.24
N LYS A 255 15.25 14.59 30.07
CA LYS A 255 14.79 15.17 31.34
C LYS A 255 15.92 15.37 32.35
N ALA A 256 16.88 14.47 32.38
CA ALA A 256 18.05 14.63 33.26
C ALA A 256 18.95 15.80 32.83
N GLU A 257 19.17 15.94 31.52
CA GLU A 257 19.92 17.09 30.95
C GLU A 257 19.18 18.41 31.19
N GLU A 258 17.86 18.43 31.00
CA GLU A 258 17.04 19.61 31.27
C GLU A 258 17.14 20.03 32.74
N ARG A 259 17.06 19.09 33.70
CA ARG A 259 17.23 19.37 35.13
C ARG A 259 18.62 19.88 35.44
N ARG A 260 19.65 19.29 34.79
CA ARG A 260 21.03 19.74 34.98
C ARG A 260 21.24 21.16 34.47
N ALA A 261 20.78 21.44 33.23
CA ALA A 261 20.88 22.78 32.67
C ALA A 261 20.12 23.82 33.50
N ARG A 262 18.94 23.45 34.03
CA ARG A 262 18.19 24.32 34.96
C ARG A 262 18.95 24.59 36.25
N ALA A 263 19.55 23.56 36.86
CA ALA A 263 20.35 23.73 38.07
C ALA A 263 21.60 24.59 37.81
N GLU A 264 22.27 24.42 36.70
CA GLU A 264 23.40 25.25 36.28
C GLU A 264 22.98 26.73 36.06
N ALA A 265 21.82 26.95 35.45
CA ALA A 265 21.28 28.29 35.24
C ALA A 265 20.91 28.95 36.60
N GLU A 266 20.27 28.22 37.52
CA GLU A 266 19.95 28.71 38.86
C GLU A 266 21.22 29.01 39.68
N GLU A 267 22.31 28.22 39.51
CA GLU A 267 23.60 28.49 40.14
C GLU A 267 24.24 29.76 39.60
N GLU A 268 24.20 29.99 38.28
CA GLU A 268 24.70 31.20 37.66
C GLU A 268 23.88 32.45 38.08
N GLU A 269 22.55 32.34 38.12
CA GLU A 269 21.69 33.43 38.64
C GLU A 269 22.03 33.76 40.11
N ASN A 270 22.21 32.75 40.93
CA ASN A 270 22.61 32.96 42.34
C ASN A 270 24.00 33.62 42.48
N LYS A 271 24.98 33.25 41.62
CA LYS A 271 26.29 33.93 41.61
C LYS A 271 26.16 35.40 41.25
N VAL A 272 25.38 35.73 40.19
CA VAL A 272 25.13 37.14 39.83
C VAL A 272 24.44 37.88 40.95
N LEU A 273 23.47 37.28 41.63
CA LEU A 273 22.79 37.90 42.77
C LEU A 273 23.75 38.17 43.94
N VAL A 274 24.67 37.25 44.22
CA VAL A 274 25.71 37.42 45.24
C VAL A 274 26.66 38.56 44.87
N GLU A 275 27.06 38.63 43.57
CA GLU A 275 27.90 39.74 43.08
C GLU A 275 27.19 41.09 43.19
N GLU A 276 25.90 41.18 42.80
CA GLU A 276 25.10 42.41 42.98
C GLU A 276 24.98 42.81 44.43
N MET A 277 24.77 41.83 45.34
CA MET A 277 24.71 42.08 46.77
C MET A 277 26.05 42.59 47.30
N THR A 278 27.18 42.01 46.86
CA THR A 278 28.50 42.46 47.25
C THR A 278 28.82 43.86 46.74
N VAL A 279 28.41 44.20 45.50
CA VAL A 279 28.53 45.56 44.96
C VAL A 279 27.74 46.56 45.81
N LYS A 280 26.49 46.27 46.17
CA LYS A 280 25.65 47.11 47.02
C LYS A 280 26.25 47.29 48.39
N LEU A 281 26.86 46.21 48.92
CA LEU A 281 27.55 46.29 50.23
C LEU A 281 28.76 47.25 50.17
N VAL A 282 29.58 47.10 49.12
CA VAL A 282 30.73 47.96 48.85
C VAL A 282 30.33 49.44 48.66
N GLU A 283 29.22 49.67 47.89
CA GLU A 283 28.66 51.02 47.72
C GLU A 283 28.20 51.60 49.06
N ALA A 284 27.48 50.83 49.88
CA ALA A 284 27.05 51.28 51.20
C ALA A 284 28.23 51.56 52.10
N ASP A 285 29.26 50.72 52.09
CA ASP A 285 30.49 50.93 52.86
C ASP A 285 31.27 52.18 52.39
N ALA A 286 31.22 52.50 51.12
CA ALA A 286 31.82 53.70 50.51
C ALA A 286 31.06 55.01 50.89
N GLU A 287 29.74 54.92 51.12
CA GLU A 287 28.93 56.08 51.50
C GLU A 287 29.21 56.48 52.93
N VAL A 288 29.59 55.53 53.81
CA VAL A 288 29.88 55.85 55.26
C VAL A 288 31.01 56.85 55.42
N PRO A 289 32.20 56.74 54.82
CA PRO A 289 33.26 57.76 54.86
C PRO A 289 32.83 59.11 54.31
N LEU A 290 32.03 59.14 53.25
CA LEU A 290 31.51 60.39 52.71
C LEU A 290 30.56 61.09 53.64
N ALA A 291 29.62 60.35 54.24
CA ALA A 291 28.71 60.88 55.22
C ALA A 291 29.45 61.42 56.48
N VAL A 292 30.51 60.73 56.88
CA VAL A 292 31.38 61.19 58.00
C VAL A 292 32.13 62.45 57.61
N ALA A 293 32.69 62.54 56.40
CA ALA A 293 33.39 63.74 55.91
C ALA A 293 32.44 64.92 55.76
N ASP A 294 31.21 64.73 55.32
CA ASP A 294 30.18 65.78 55.25
C ASP A 294 29.81 66.31 56.66
N SER A 295 29.66 65.36 57.61
CA SER A 295 29.33 65.68 59.01
C SER A 295 30.43 66.48 59.66
N LEU A 296 31.70 66.18 59.39
CA LEU A 296 32.86 66.94 59.84
C LEU A 296 32.94 68.32 59.16
N GLY A 297 32.73 68.40 57.87
CA GLY A 297 32.78 69.66 57.10
C GLY A 297 31.64 70.61 57.44
N SER A 298 30.47 70.12 57.79
CA SER A 298 29.29 70.89 58.20
C SER A 298 29.31 71.28 59.70
N GLY A 299 30.33 70.87 60.42
CA GLY A 299 30.45 71.16 61.86
C GLY A 299 29.47 70.46 62.79
N ARG A 300 28.76 69.40 62.27
CA ARG A 300 27.81 68.58 63.03
C ARG A 300 28.49 67.49 63.83
N MET A 301 29.74 67.16 63.57
CA MET A 301 30.59 66.22 64.26
C MET A 301 31.91 66.89 64.63
N SER A 302 32.30 66.82 65.94
CA SER A 302 33.59 67.31 66.39
C SER A 302 34.72 66.29 66.15
N VAL A 303 35.98 66.79 66.04
CA VAL A 303 37.13 65.89 65.82
C VAL A 303 37.24 64.82 66.89
N MET A 304 36.86 65.14 68.17
CA MET A 304 36.87 64.19 69.28
C MET A 304 35.80 63.12 69.14
N GLU A 305 34.61 63.43 68.64
CA GLU A 305 33.54 62.48 68.31
C GLU A 305 33.92 61.58 67.18
N TYR A 306 34.66 62.08 66.19
CA TYR A 306 35.19 61.22 65.07
C TYR A 306 36.17 60.17 65.64
N TYR A 307 37.08 60.52 66.51
CA TYR A 307 37.98 59.54 67.13
C TYR A 307 37.21 58.51 68.00
N ASN A 308 36.20 58.92 68.71
CA ASN A 308 35.33 57.97 69.44
C ASN A 308 34.58 57.04 68.55
N PHE A 309 34.01 57.53 67.40
CA PHE A 309 33.36 56.74 66.41
C PHE A 309 34.33 55.70 65.82
N ARG A 310 35.52 56.11 65.43
CA ARG A 310 36.56 55.24 64.88
C ARG A 310 36.99 54.15 65.87
N ASN A 311 37.07 54.45 67.17
CA ASN A 311 37.36 53.46 68.17
C ASN A 311 36.20 52.45 68.36
N ILE A 312 34.96 52.90 68.24
CA ILE A 312 33.79 52.02 68.32
C ILE A 312 33.76 51.09 67.10
N VAL A 313 34.03 51.59 65.88
CA VAL A 313 34.11 50.79 64.65
C VAL A 313 35.22 49.72 64.77
N ALA A 314 36.43 50.11 65.22
CA ALA A 314 37.56 49.21 65.41
C ALA A 314 37.28 48.13 66.51
N ASP A 315 36.58 48.47 67.59
CA ASP A 315 36.16 47.52 68.61
C ASP A 315 35.09 46.55 68.08
N THR A 316 34.18 47.05 67.22
CA THR A 316 33.17 46.24 66.56
C THR A 316 33.78 45.26 65.54
N GLU A 317 34.72 45.71 64.71
CA GLU A 317 35.45 44.86 63.75
C GLU A 317 36.28 43.79 64.50
N MET A 318 36.93 44.12 65.58
CA MET A 318 37.66 43.19 66.45
C MET A 318 36.73 42.15 67.08
N ARG A 319 35.53 42.53 67.50
CA ARG A 319 34.53 41.61 68.04
C ARG A 319 33.96 40.70 66.95
N GLN A 320 33.72 41.20 65.72
CA GLN A 320 33.30 40.41 64.62
C GLN A 320 34.37 39.39 64.19
N SER A 321 35.64 39.77 64.13
CA SER A 321 36.74 38.84 63.80
C SER A 321 36.91 37.74 64.87
N ILE A 322 36.60 38.03 66.13
CA ILE A 322 36.63 37.06 67.25
C ILE A 322 35.38 36.14 67.16
N ALA A 323 34.21 36.68 66.77
CA ALA A 323 32.97 35.96 66.68
C ALA A 323 32.89 35.06 65.46
N SER A 324 33.75 35.29 64.47
CA SER A 324 33.90 34.45 63.23
C SER A 324 35.24 33.69 63.25
N PRO A 325 35.44 32.74 64.19
CA PRO A 325 36.68 31.98 64.23
C PRO A 325 36.61 30.88 63.16
N GLY A 326 37.23 31.10 62.02
CA GLY A 326 37.58 30.02 61.11
C GLY A 326 36.78 29.92 59.83
N GLY A 327 37.04 30.78 58.89
CA GLY A 327 36.58 30.67 57.46
C GLY A 327 37.67 31.04 56.50
N ASP A 328 38.93 30.73 56.78
CA ASP A 328 39.97 30.80 55.74
C ASP A 328 40.95 29.61 55.87
N GLY A 329 40.44 28.44 55.55
CA GLY A 329 41.23 27.26 55.32
C GLY A 329 41.36 27.04 53.79
N ARG A 330 42.33 27.72 53.22
CA ARG A 330 42.84 27.32 51.86
C ARG A 330 43.26 25.90 51.96
N ASP A 331 42.44 25.00 51.34
CA ASP A 331 42.90 23.67 51.01
C ASP A 331 43.39 23.64 49.55
N THR A 332 44.66 24.02 49.44
CA THR A 332 45.49 23.67 48.29
C THR A 332 46.05 22.28 48.54
N THR A 333 45.38 21.25 48.07
CA THR A 333 46.01 19.95 47.79
C THR A 333 45.24 19.27 46.66
N ARG A 334 45.80 19.37 45.46
CA ARG A 334 46.47 18.26 44.78
C ARG A 334 45.78 16.89 44.96
N SER A 335 45.16 16.41 43.89
CA SER A 335 45.68 15.14 43.41
C SER A 335 45.27 14.86 41.98
N SER A 336 46.23 14.95 41.12
CA SER A 336 46.43 14.09 39.98
C SER A 336 46.16 12.62 40.37
N HIS A 337 45.24 11.96 39.69
CA HIS A 337 45.48 10.55 39.35
C HIS A 337 44.77 10.25 38.02
N SER A 338 45.61 10.12 37.07
CA SER A 338 45.46 9.39 35.83
C SER A 338 45.18 7.91 36.09
N VAL A 339 44.92 7.23 34.98
CA VAL A 339 44.90 5.75 34.72
C VAL A 339 43.49 5.18 34.84
N GLY A 340 42.84 4.63 33.85
CA GLY A 340 43.32 3.91 32.70
C GLY A 340 42.46 2.67 32.56
N LEU A 341 42.05 2.39 31.33
CA LEU A 341 41.85 1.04 30.79
C LEU A 341 40.86 0.07 31.49
N SER A 342 39.74 -0.17 30.86
CA SER A 342 39.44 -1.44 30.18
C SER A 342 38.15 -1.29 29.40
#